data_c4bca9652182c0f3d697421fd7fcd9a1
#
_entry.id   c4bca9652182c0f3d697421fd7fcd9a1
#
_cell.length_a   1.000
_cell.length_b   1.000
_cell.length_c   1.000
_cell.angle_alpha   90.00
_cell.angle_beta   90.00
_cell.angle_gamma   90.00
#
_symmetry.space_group_name_H-M   'P 1'
#
loop_
_entity.id
_entity.type
_entity.pdbx_description
1 polymer ?
#
loop_
_entity_poly.entity_id
_entity_poly.type
_entity_poly.pdbx_seq_one_letter_code
_entity_poly.pdbx_strand_id
1 'polypeptide(L)'
;MAAAWRALRRAARPVLPRASCCFPRHHTVTQRIDHKRREALLGGGQHRVDAQHRRGKLTARERIQLLLDPGSFVEYDMFVEHRCADFGMASDKNKDFTVFGGSLSGAHAQKICKIMDQAMVVGAPVIGLNDSGGARIQEGVESLAGYADIFLRNVQASGVIPQISLIMGPCAGGAVYSPALTDFTFMVKDTSYLFITGPDVVKSVTNEDVTQEELGGAKTHTTMSGVAHRAFENDVDALFNLREFFDYLPLSNEDPAPARECHDPCDRPVPELDTVVPLESTKAYDMADIVRSVVDEREFFEIMPGYAKNLVVGFARMSGRTVGVVGNQPKVASGCLDINSSVKGARFVRFCDAFNIPLVTFVDVPGFLPGKGGGGGGVRGGGKGQEGGGRGGRGGGRGDPRAPSGAGSAPVAAAAPRREAGAKDPASPPARCRAAYFVVSPGARLGEGEGPGVGPGAGGGSVRRAPAVSTAGTAQEYGGIIRHGAKLLYAFAEATVPKITVITRKAYGGAYDVMSSKHLRGDVNYAWPTAEIAVMGAKGAVEIIFKGAQDVAQAQAEYVEKFANPFPAAVRGFVDDIIQPSSTRLRICRDLDVLASKKQSSPWKKHANIPL
;
A
#
# COMPACT_ATOMS: atom_id res chain seq x y z
N MET A 1 -12.54 -18.04 21.48
CA MET A 1 -13.51 -18.29 20.39
C MET A 1 -14.91 -18.63 20.86
N ALA A 2 -15.14 -19.62 21.71
CA ALA A 2 -16.51 -19.97 22.17
C ALA A 2 -17.24 -18.89 23.00
N ALA A 3 -16.55 -17.99 23.68
CA ALA A 3 -17.15 -16.89 24.46
C ALA A 3 -17.64 -15.74 23.57
N ALA A 4 -16.90 -15.40 22.51
CA ALA A 4 -17.30 -14.39 21.52
C ALA A 4 -18.56 -14.84 20.75
N TRP A 5 -18.67 -16.12 20.46
CA TRP A 5 -19.85 -16.72 19.84
C TRP A 5 -21.13 -16.61 20.67
N ARG A 6 -21.02 -16.69 21.99
CA ARG A 6 -22.18 -16.53 22.90
C ARG A 6 -22.64 -15.09 23.04
N ALA A 7 -21.73 -14.11 22.90
CA ALA A 7 -22.06 -12.68 22.93
C ALA A 7 -22.80 -12.25 21.64
N LEU A 8 -22.39 -12.73 20.48
CA LEU A 8 -23.05 -12.47 19.20
C LEU A 8 -24.49 -13.00 19.13
N ARG A 9 -24.78 -14.16 19.73
CA ARG A 9 -26.16 -14.68 19.78
C ARG A 9 -27.10 -13.86 20.67
N ARG A 10 -26.60 -13.09 21.63
CA ARG A 10 -27.43 -12.22 22.50
C ARG A 10 -27.73 -10.86 21.91
N ALA A 11 -26.89 -10.35 21.01
CA ALA A 11 -27.09 -9.03 20.37
C ALA A 11 -28.05 -9.05 19.15
N ALA A 12 -28.36 -10.22 18.59
CA ALA A 12 -29.16 -10.36 17.36
C ALA A 12 -30.67 -10.52 17.60
N ARG A 13 -31.27 -9.85 18.59
CA ARG A 13 -32.73 -9.70 18.62
C ARG A 13 -33.09 -8.32 18.06
N PRO A 14 -33.71 -8.23 16.87
CA PRO A 14 -34.23 -6.96 16.38
C PRO A 14 -35.38 -6.51 17.29
N VAL A 15 -35.20 -5.37 17.95
CA VAL A 15 -36.30 -4.65 18.60
C VAL A 15 -37.10 -3.98 17.49
N LEU A 16 -38.21 -4.59 17.09
CA LEU A 16 -39.16 -3.98 16.21
C LEU A 16 -40.02 -2.99 17.01
N PRO A 17 -40.19 -1.75 16.53
CA PRO A 17 -41.12 -0.82 17.17
C PRO A 17 -42.55 -1.31 16.93
N ARG A 18 -43.32 -1.49 18.02
CA ARG A 18 -44.76 -1.65 17.97
C ARG A 18 -45.39 -0.31 17.58
N ALA A 19 -45.84 -0.19 16.34
CA ALA A 19 -46.84 0.81 15.98
C ALA A 19 -48.04 0.07 15.40
N SER A 20 -49.08 -0.01 16.20
CA SER A 20 -50.44 -0.44 15.80
C SER A 20 -51.14 0.77 15.19
N CYS A 21 -51.57 0.65 13.91
CA CYS A 21 -52.81 1.24 13.40
C CYS A 21 -53.14 0.73 11.99
N CYS A 22 -54.16 -0.01 11.96
CA CYS A 22 -55.17 -0.36 10.99
C CYS A 22 -55.04 0.09 9.53
N PHE A 23 -54.84 -0.92 8.65
CA PHE A 23 -55.70 -1.16 7.46
C PHE A 23 -55.38 -2.58 6.94
N PRO A 24 -56.36 -3.44 6.65
CA PRO A 24 -56.10 -4.86 6.29
C PRO A 24 -55.23 -5.06 5.03
N ARG A 25 -55.29 -4.13 4.08
CA ARG A 25 -54.42 -4.16 2.88
C ARG A 25 -52.93 -3.80 3.18
N HIS A 26 -52.68 -2.89 4.12
CA HIS A 26 -51.32 -2.53 4.53
C HIS A 26 -50.65 -3.66 5.29
N HIS A 27 -51.39 -4.43 6.11
CA HIS A 27 -50.83 -5.57 6.86
C HIS A 27 -50.33 -6.66 5.93
N THR A 28 -51.06 -6.98 4.84
CA THR A 28 -50.63 -7.98 3.85
C THR A 28 -49.41 -7.53 3.02
N VAL A 29 -49.31 -6.24 2.69
CA VAL A 29 -48.15 -5.68 1.99
C VAL A 29 -46.92 -5.71 2.89
N THR A 30 -47.05 -5.28 4.15
CA THR A 30 -45.93 -5.32 5.12
C THR A 30 -45.45 -6.75 5.36
N GLN A 31 -46.35 -7.70 5.52
CA GLN A 31 -45.99 -9.12 5.66
C GLN A 31 -45.27 -9.65 4.43
N ARG A 32 -45.68 -9.24 3.22
CA ARG A 32 -44.99 -9.62 1.98
C ARG A 32 -43.59 -9.04 1.90
N ILE A 33 -43.38 -7.78 2.32
CA ILE A 33 -42.07 -7.16 2.39
C ILE A 33 -41.19 -7.89 3.40
N ASP A 34 -41.70 -8.18 4.59
CA ASP A 34 -40.97 -8.91 5.63
C ASP A 34 -40.61 -10.34 5.21
N HIS A 35 -41.49 -10.99 4.45
CA HIS A 35 -41.21 -12.29 3.87
C HIS A 35 -40.07 -12.19 2.86
N LYS A 36 -40.14 -11.26 1.90
CA LYS A 36 -39.09 -11.02 0.92
C LYS A 36 -37.76 -10.63 1.54
N ARG A 37 -37.77 -9.82 2.60
CA ARG A 37 -36.55 -9.50 3.35
C ARG A 37 -35.95 -10.74 4.02
N ARG A 38 -36.77 -11.58 4.63
CA ARG A 38 -36.29 -12.85 5.22
C ARG A 38 -35.70 -13.78 4.18
N GLU A 39 -36.33 -13.92 3.02
CA GLU A 39 -35.77 -14.68 1.91
C GLU A 39 -34.42 -14.12 1.46
N ALA A 40 -34.28 -12.80 1.28
CA ALA A 40 -33.03 -12.15 0.92
C ALA A 40 -31.94 -12.30 1.98
N LEU A 41 -32.29 -12.41 3.27
CA LEU A 41 -31.36 -12.60 4.37
C LEU A 41 -30.84 -14.04 4.49
N LEU A 42 -31.56 -15.03 3.95
CA LEU A 42 -31.16 -16.45 3.99
C LEU A 42 -29.96 -16.77 3.08
N GLY A 43 -29.66 -15.88 2.13
CA GLY A 43 -28.59 -16.09 1.17
C GLY A 43 -28.70 -17.41 0.43
N GLY A 44 -27.64 -18.20 0.37
CA GLY A 44 -27.62 -19.54 -0.22
C GLY A 44 -28.23 -20.64 0.64
N GLY A 45 -28.83 -20.30 1.79
CA GLY A 45 -29.46 -21.23 2.71
C GLY A 45 -28.52 -21.79 3.79
N GLN A 46 -29.11 -22.33 4.87
CA GLN A 46 -28.39 -22.74 6.07
C GLN A 46 -27.26 -23.73 5.81
N HIS A 47 -27.47 -24.72 4.94
CA HIS A 47 -26.44 -25.71 4.62
C HIS A 47 -25.14 -25.08 4.08
N ARG A 48 -25.26 -24.05 3.21
CA ARG A 48 -24.10 -23.34 2.66
C ARG A 48 -23.46 -22.42 3.71
N VAL A 49 -24.23 -21.80 4.58
CA VAL A 49 -23.74 -21.04 5.75
C VAL A 49 -22.93 -21.94 6.67
N ASP A 50 -23.47 -23.12 7.02
CA ASP A 50 -22.76 -24.09 7.89
C ASP A 50 -21.47 -24.61 7.23
N ALA A 51 -21.46 -24.78 5.91
CA ALA A 51 -20.25 -25.15 5.18
C ALA A 51 -19.17 -24.06 5.22
N GLN A 52 -19.56 -22.79 5.21
CA GLN A 52 -18.65 -21.66 5.36
C GLN A 52 -18.04 -21.61 6.78
N HIS A 53 -18.87 -21.77 7.80
CA HIS A 53 -18.42 -21.80 9.20
C HIS A 53 -17.49 -22.98 9.50
N ARG A 54 -17.74 -24.16 8.90
CA ARG A 54 -16.84 -25.32 9.03
C ARG A 54 -15.43 -25.06 8.48
N ARG A 55 -15.28 -24.12 7.55
CA ARG A 55 -13.99 -23.68 7.00
C ARG A 55 -13.34 -22.55 7.83
N GLY A 56 -13.92 -22.18 8.98
CA GLY A 56 -13.42 -21.10 9.83
C GLY A 56 -13.72 -19.69 9.29
N LYS A 57 -14.53 -19.56 8.23
CA LYS A 57 -14.86 -18.28 7.57
C LYS A 57 -16.20 -17.74 8.04
N LEU A 58 -16.32 -16.43 8.11
CA LEU A 58 -17.58 -15.74 8.37
C LEU A 58 -18.39 -15.58 7.06
N THR A 59 -19.71 -15.43 7.20
CA THR A 59 -20.57 -15.01 6.10
C THR A 59 -20.38 -13.51 5.81
N ALA A 60 -20.79 -13.06 4.63
CA ALA A 60 -20.73 -11.66 4.23
C ALA A 60 -21.43 -10.72 5.23
N ARG A 61 -22.59 -11.12 5.74
CA ARG A 61 -23.34 -10.31 6.70
C ARG A 61 -22.70 -10.24 8.07
N GLU A 62 -22.11 -11.34 8.55
CA GLU A 62 -21.35 -11.36 9.79
C GLU A 62 -20.10 -10.48 9.68
N ARG A 63 -19.40 -10.51 8.54
CA ARG A 63 -18.27 -9.62 8.24
C ARG A 63 -18.66 -8.15 8.31
N ILE A 64 -19.78 -7.77 7.67
CA ILE A 64 -20.30 -6.40 7.70
C ILE A 64 -20.70 -5.98 9.12
N GLN A 65 -21.37 -6.85 9.88
CA GLN A 65 -21.78 -6.56 11.25
C GLN A 65 -20.61 -6.37 12.21
N LEU A 66 -19.47 -7.04 11.97
CA LEU A 66 -18.25 -6.85 12.75
C LEU A 66 -17.49 -5.59 12.34
N LEU A 67 -17.54 -5.24 11.06
CA LEU A 67 -16.85 -4.08 10.52
C LEU A 67 -17.53 -2.76 10.89
N LEU A 68 -18.86 -2.75 10.95
CA LEU A 68 -19.65 -1.54 11.14
C LEU A 68 -20.16 -1.39 12.57
N ASP A 69 -20.49 -0.16 12.92
CA ASP A 69 -21.17 0.14 14.17
C ASP A 69 -22.60 -0.44 14.15
N PRO A 70 -23.09 -0.95 15.29
CA PRO A 70 -24.42 -1.54 15.35
C PRO A 70 -25.53 -0.61 14.83
N GLY A 71 -26.31 -1.11 13.85
CA GLY A 71 -27.43 -0.36 13.27
C GLY A 71 -27.08 0.68 12.22
N SER A 72 -25.79 0.84 11.85
CA SER A 72 -25.36 1.79 10.82
C SER A 72 -25.47 1.26 9.39
N PHE A 73 -25.63 -0.06 9.22
CA PHE A 73 -25.67 -0.68 7.90
C PHE A 73 -26.99 -0.45 7.16
N VAL A 74 -26.89 0.05 5.94
CA VAL A 74 -28.01 0.16 5.00
C VAL A 74 -27.68 -0.62 3.74
N GLU A 75 -28.48 -1.65 3.43
CA GLU A 75 -28.33 -2.44 2.22
C GLU A 75 -29.12 -1.83 1.06
N TYR A 76 -28.40 -1.42 0.02
CA TYR A 76 -29.00 -1.03 -1.25
C TYR A 76 -29.25 -2.28 -2.12
N ASP A 77 -30.34 -2.22 -2.93
CA ASP A 77 -30.68 -3.26 -3.90
C ASP A 77 -30.79 -4.69 -3.31
N MET A 78 -31.33 -4.79 -2.07
CA MET A 78 -31.55 -6.06 -1.37
C MET A 78 -32.40 -7.05 -2.18
N PHE A 79 -33.29 -6.58 -3.05
CA PHE A 79 -34.24 -7.40 -3.83
C PHE A 79 -33.82 -7.64 -5.30
N VAL A 80 -32.62 -7.20 -5.70
CA VAL A 80 -32.12 -7.41 -7.06
C VAL A 80 -31.82 -8.87 -7.29
N GLU A 81 -32.24 -9.43 -8.41
CA GLU A 81 -32.04 -10.83 -8.83
C GLU A 81 -31.19 -10.87 -10.11
N HIS A 82 -30.41 -11.94 -10.29
CA HIS A 82 -29.72 -12.18 -11.56
C HIS A 82 -30.75 -12.44 -12.68
N ARG A 83 -30.34 -12.20 -13.91
CA ARG A 83 -31.22 -12.33 -15.09
C ARG A 83 -31.00 -13.62 -15.88
N CYS A 84 -30.03 -14.44 -15.49
CA CYS A 84 -29.71 -15.67 -16.19
C CYS A 84 -30.88 -16.68 -16.10
N ALA A 85 -31.39 -17.09 -17.25
CA ALA A 85 -32.45 -18.08 -17.37
C ALA A 85 -31.92 -19.44 -17.83
N ASP A 86 -30.71 -19.49 -18.41
CA ASP A 86 -30.11 -20.69 -18.96
C ASP A 86 -29.55 -21.62 -17.88
N PHE A 87 -29.22 -22.84 -18.22
CA PHE A 87 -28.62 -23.85 -17.34
C PHE A 87 -29.42 -24.11 -16.04
N GLY A 88 -30.76 -23.96 -16.08
CA GLY A 88 -31.63 -24.17 -14.92
C GLY A 88 -31.60 -23.08 -13.88
N MET A 89 -30.92 -21.96 -14.13
CA MET A 89 -30.74 -20.87 -13.15
C MET A 89 -32.01 -20.03 -12.92
N ALA A 90 -33.05 -20.18 -13.75
CA ALA A 90 -34.29 -19.43 -13.57
C ALA A 90 -35.00 -19.69 -12.23
N SER A 91 -34.79 -20.86 -11.63
CA SER A 91 -35.36 -21.26 -10.33
C SER A 91 -34.48 -20.90 -9.13
N ASP A 92 -33.18 -20.65 -9.32
CA ASP A 92 -32.22 -20.35 -8.26
C ASP A 92 -31.95 -18.83 -8.20
N LYS A 93 -32.94 -18.07 -7.74
CA LYS A 93 -32.93 -16.62 -7.72
C LYS A 93 -32.22 -16.02 -6.52
N ASN A 94 -31.58 -16.81 -5.69
CA ASN A 94 -30.94 -16.36 -4.46
C ASN A 94 -29.67 -15.55 -4.73
N LYS A 95 -29.38 -14.57 -3.87
CA LYS A 95 -28.61 -13.35 -4.16
C LYS A 95 -27.38 -13.15 -3.29
N ASP A 96 -27.04 -14.13 -2.47
CA ASP A 96 -25.96 -14.04 -1.52
C ASP A 96 -24.72 -14.79 -2.03
N PHE A 97 -23.62 -14.42 -1.46
CA PHE A 97 -22.30 -14.98 -1.42
C PHE A 97 -22.18 -16.51 -1.36
N THR A 98 -23.07 -17.17 -0.66
CA THR A 98 -23.16 -18.63 -0.67
C THR A 98 -23.75 -19.18 -1.99
N VAL A 99 -24.02 -18.28 -2.95
CA VAL A 99 -24.62 -18.60 -4.26
C VAL A 99 -23.53 -18.62 -5.33
N PHE A 100 -23.42 -19.72 -6.07
CA PHE A 100 -22.50 -19.89 -7.19
C PHE A 100 -21.03 -19.55 -6.90
N GLY A 101 -20.57 -19.83 -5.67
CA GLY A 101 -19.18 -19.58 -5.28
C GLY A 101 -18.75 -18.12 -5.41
N GLY A 102 -19.69 -17.18 -5.30
CA GLY A 102 -19.37 -15.77 -5.37
C GLY A 102 -18.98 -15.25 -6.74
N SER A 103 -19.26 -15.98 -7.79
CA SER A 103 -18.98 -15.51 -9.15
C SER A 103 -19.78 -14.25 -9.46
N LEU A 104 -19.13 -13.28 -10.13
CA LEU A 104 -19.73 -12.01 -10.50
C LEU A 104 -20.78 -12.21 -11.61
N SER A 105 -22.02 -11.79 -11.36
CA SER A 105 -23.08 -11.66 -12.37
C SER A 105 -23.17 -10.23 -12.88
N GLY A 106 -23.79 -9.99 -14.01
CA GLY A 106 -24.07 -8.65 -14.52
C GLY A 106 -24.88 -7.81 -13.52
N ALA A 107 -25.92 -8.39 -12.89
CA ALA A 107 -26.70 -7.71 -11.85
C ALA A 107 -25.88 -7.38 -10.58
N HIS A 108 -24.95 -8.25 -10.19
CA HIS A 108 -24.04 -8.00 -9.08
C HIS A 108 -23.06 -6.86 -9.42
N ALA A 109 -22.50 -6.88 -10.63
CA ALA A 109 -21.63 -5.80 -11.11
C ALA A 109 -22.34 -4.45 -11.11
N GLN A 110 -23.59 -4.38 -11.59
CA GLN A 110 -24.40 -3.15 -11.55
C GLN A 110 -24.63 -2.63 -10.13
N LYS A 111 -24.86 -3.52 -9.16
CA LYS A 111 -24.97 -3.15 -7.74
C LYS A 111 -23.65 -2.56 -7.20
N ILE A 112 -22.50 -3.17 -7.51
CA ILE A 112 -21.17 -2.68 -7.16
C ILE A 112 -20.94 -1.29 -7.76
N CYS A 113 -21.15 -1.16 -9.07
CA CYS A 113 -20.97 0.10 -9.80
C CYS A 113 -21.81 1.23 -9.21
N LYS A 114 -23.07 0.97 -8.90
CA LYS A 114 -23.96 1.94 -8.25
C LYS A 114 -23.42 2.44 -6.91
N ILE A 115 -22.87 1.55 -6.09
CA ILE A 115 -22.26 1.92 -4.80
C ILE A 115 -21.00 2.75 -5.01
N MET A 116 -20.14 2.38 -5.96
CA MET A 116 -18.93 3.14 -6.27
C MET A 116 -19.25 4.52 -6.83
N ASP A 117 -20.25 4.64 -7.71
CA ASP A 117 -20.72 5.92 -8.25
C ASP A 117 -21.25 6.84 -7.13
N GLN A 118 -22.02 6.29 -6.19
CA GLN A 118 -22.50 7.06 -5.02
C GLN A 118 -21.36 7.48 -4.10
N ALA A 119 -20.38 6.59 -3.86
CA ALA A 119 -19.22 6.90 -3.03
C ALA A 119 -18.40 8.06 -3.61
N MET A 120 -18.17 8.07 -4.92
CA MET A 120 -17.50 9.18 -5.60
C MET A 120 -18.27 10.50 -5.50
N VAL A 121 -19.59 10.47 -5.63
CA VAL A 121 -20.43 11.68 -5.55
C VAL A 121 -20.43 12.30 -4.15
N VAL A 122 -20.39 11.49 -3.10
CA VAL A 122 -20.43 11.97 -1.71
C VAL A 122 -19.07 12.15 -1.07
N GLY A 123 -17.99 11.75 -1.75
CA GLY A 123 -16.63 11.77 -1.20
C GLY A 123 -16.47 10.78 -0.05
N ALA A 124 -16.74 9.50 -0.27
CA ALA A 124 -16.64 8.47 0.76
C ALA A 124 -15.79 7.29 0.29
N PRO A 125 -14.95 6.70 1.16
CA PRO A 125 -14.12 5.55 0.82
C PRO A 125 -14.94 4.32 0.39
N VAL A 126 -14.34 3.49 -0.47
CA VAL A 126 -14.89 2.20 -0.88
C VAL A 126 -14.06 1.08 -0.27
N ILE A 127 -14.72 0.17 0.44
CA ILE A 127 -14.09 -1.03 1.02
C ILE A 127 -14.69 -2.26 0.36
N GLY A 128 -13.85 -3.04 -0.33
CA GLY A 128 -14.21 -4.32 -0.92
C GLY A 128 -13.86 -5.48 0.01
N LEU A 129 -14.85 -6.27 0.41
CA LEU A 129 -14.65 -7.56 1.08
C LEU A 129 -14.71 -8.65 0.01
N ASN A 130 -13.55 -9.08 -0.48
CA ASN A 130 -13.43 -9.86 -1.70
C ASN A 130 -13.31 -11.37 -1.40
N ASP A 131 -14.18 -12.16 -2.01
CA ASP A 131 -14.23 -13.62 -1.90
C ASP A 131 -14.99 -14.15 -3.15
N SER A 132 -14.32 -14.37 -4.31
CA SER A 132 -14.97 -14.54 -5.60
C SER A 132 -14.24 -15.52 -6.53
N GLY A 133 -14.98 -16.44 -7.14
CA GLY A 133 -14.48 -17.33 -8.19
C GLY A 133 -14.28 -16.70 -9.57
N GLY A 134 -14.41 -15.37 -9.68
CA GLY A 134 -14.28 -14.68 -10.96
C GLY A 134 -15.62 -14.43 -11.66
N ALA A 135 -15.60 -14.33 -12.98
CA ALA A 135 -16.80 -14.09 -13.79
C ALA A 135 -17.73 -15.30 -13.77
N ARG A 136 -19.04 -15.06 -13.68
CA ARG A 136 -20.04 -16.12 -13.75
C ARG A 136 -20.12 -16.69 -15.16
N ILE A 137 -19.65 -17.91 -15.35
CA ILE A 137 -19.53 -18.54 -16.68
C ILE A 137 -20.90 -18.66 -17.37
N GLN A 138 -21.95 -18.91 -16.61
CA GLN A 138 -23.32 -19.05 -17.12
C GLN A 138 -23.90 -17.77 -17.72
N GLU A 139 -23.36 -16.60 -17.37
CA GLU A 139 -23.78 -15.32 -17.93
C GLU A 139 -22.86 -14.83 -19.07
N GLY A 140 -21.81 -15.58 -19.39
CA GLY A 140 -20.93 -15.34 -20.52
C GLY A 140 -20.32 -13.93 -20.52
N VAL A 141 -20.46 -13.22 -21.65
CA VAL A 141 -19.88 -11.88 -21.86
C VAL A 141 -20.49 -10.81 -20.95
N GLU A 142 -21.71 -10.97 -20.45
CA GLU A 142 -22.36 -10.00 -19.55
C GLU A 142 -21.59 -9.89 -18.22
N SER A 143 -21.13 -11.02 -17.69
CA SER A 143 -20.30 -11.01 -16.47
C SER A 143 -18.92 -10.40 -16.70
N LEU A 144 -18.32 -10.58 -17.88
CA LEU A 144 -17.05 -9.95 -18.24
C LEU A 144 -17.20 -8.43 -18.41
N ALA A 145 -18.24 -7.97 -19.07
CA ALA A 145 -18.57 -6.55 -19.17
C ALA A 145 -18.76 -5.92 -17.79
N GLY A 146 -19.40 -6.64 -16.86
CA GLY A 146 -19.54 -6.20 -15.48
C GLY A 146 -18.22 -5.96 -14.77
N TYR A 147 -17.20 -6.81 -15.00
CA TYR A 147 -15.85 -6.52 -14.48
C TYR A 147 -15.23 -5.28 -15.09
N ALA A 148 -15.35 -5.08 -16.40
CA ALA A 148 -14.84 -3.88 -17.07
C ALA A 148 -15.46 -2.61 -16.51
N ASP A 149 -16.77 -2.62 -16.22
CA ASP A 149 -17.49 -1.52 -15.59
C ASP A 149 -16.97 -1.20 -14.18
N ILE A 150 -16.61 -2.21 -13.39
CA ILE A 150 -15.99 -2.05 -12.07
C ILE A 150 -14.58 -1.47 -12.21
N PHE A 151 -13.75 -2.00 -13.13
CA PHE A 151 -12.39 -1.51 -13.35
C PHE A 151 -12.37 -0.03 -13.77
N LEU A 152 -13.30 0.37 -14.64
CA LEU A 152 -13.44 1.78 -15.02
C LEU A 152 -13.66 2.66 -13.79
N ARG A 153 -14.52 2.24 -12.86
CA ARG A 153 -14.79 2.99 -11.63
C ARG A 153 -13.64 2.98 -10.65
N ASN A 154 -12.90 1.86 -10.53
CA ASN A 154 -11.66 1.85 -9.74
C ASN A 154 -10.66 2.90 -10.27
N VAL A 155 -10.51 3.01 -11.59
CA VAL A 155 -9.61 4.00 -12.20
C VAL A 155 -10.12 5.43 -11.98
N GLN A 156 -11.42 5.67 -12.13
CA GLN A 156 -12.02 6.99 -11.91
C GLN A 156 -11.97 7.44 -10.45
N ALA A 157 -12.08 6.50 -9.52
CA ALA A 157 -12.02 6.76 -8.08
C ALA A 157 -10.58 6.92 -7.55
N SER A 158 -9.57 6.49 -8.32
CA SER A 158 -8.17 6.54 -7.93
C SER A 158 -7.69 7.98 -7.68
N GLY A 159 -7.23 8.24 -6.46
CA GLY A 159 -6.83 9.58 -6.02
C GLY A 159 -8.00 10.55 -5.74
N VAL A 160 -9.24 10.08 -5.81
CA VAL A 160 -10.45 10.86 -5.47
C VAL A 160 -11.00 10.43 -4.11
N ILE A 161 -11.20 9.14 -3.93
CA ILE A 161 -11.62 8.53 -2.67
C ILE A 161 -10.73 7.33 -2.36
N PRO A 162 -10.39 7.05 -1.09
CA PRO A 162 -9.62 5.86 -0.71
C PRO A 162 -10.35 4.58 -1.08
N GLN A 163 -9.62 3.64 -1.67
CA GLN A 163 -10.12 2.34 -2.07
C GLN A 163 -9.33 1.23 -1.35
N ILE A 164 -10.02 0.38 -0.61
CA ILE A 164 -9.41 -0.70 0.17
C ILE A 164 -10.02 -2.03 -0.24
N SER A 165 -9.20 -3.02 -0.51
CA SER A 165 -9.62 -4.41 -0.75
C SER A 165 -9.13 -5.31 0.37
N LEU A 166 -10.04 -6.01 1.02
CA LEU A 166 -9.74 -7.08 1.97
C LEU A 166 -10.12 -8.42 1.35
N ILE A 167 -9.12 -9.24 1.06
CA ILE A 167 -9.31 -10.55 0.45
C ILE A 167 -9.56 -11.57 1.56
N MET A 168 -10.75 -12.13 1.58
CA MET A 168 -11.25 -13.03 2.63
C MET A 168 -11.58 -14.43 2.11
N GLY A 169 -11.18 -14.73 0.90
CA GLY A 169 -11.35 -16.02 0.24
C GLY A 169 -10.62 -16.06 -1.09
N PRO A 170 -10.83 -17.09 -1.91
CA PRO A 170 -10.26 -17.14 -3.25
C PRO A 170 -10.74 -15.96 -4.09
N CYS A 171 -9.81 -15.35 -4.83
CA CYS A 171 -10.09 -14.40 -5.90
C CYS A 171 -9.32 -14.82 -7.14
N ALA A 172 -10.04 -15.23 -8.19
CA ALA A 172 -9.46 -15.78 -9.40
C ALA A 172 -9.92 -15.03 -10.66
N GLY A 173 -9.10 -15.05 -11.70
CA GLY A 173 -9.41 -14.43 -13.00
C GLY A 173 -9.67 -12.93 -12.88
N GLY A 174 -10.82 -12.45 -13.39
CA GLY A 174 -11.21 -11.04 -13.32
C GLY A 174 -11.26 -10.46 -11.91
N ALA A 175 -11.51 -11.27 -10.89
CA ALA A 175 -11.62 -10.84 -9.51
C ALA A 175 -10.30 -10.34 -8.88
N VAL A 176 -9.15 -10.57 -9.50
CA VAL A 176 -7.86 -10.10 -8.97
C VAL A 176 -7.50 -8.68 -9.40
N TYR A 177 -8.03 -8.22 -10.52
CA TYR A 177 -7.64 -6.92 -11.08
C TYR A 177 -8.25 -5.75 -10.31
N SER A 178 -9.52 -5.85 -9.87
CA SER A 178 -10.13 -4.80 -9.05
C SER A 178 -9.34 -4.56 -7.75
N PRO A 179 -8.99 -5.58 -6.93
CA PRO A 179 -8.10 -5.38 -5.79
C PRO A 179 -6.74 -4.78 -6.14
N ALA A 180 -6.15 -5.16 -7.26
CA ALA A 180 -4.85 -4.63 -7.71
C ALA A 180 -4.92 -3.15 -8.12
N LEU A 181 -6.10 -2.67 -8.51
CA LEU A 181 -6.37 -1.26 -8.85
C LEU A 181 -6.69 -0.40 -7.62
N THR A 182 -7.01 -1.00 -6.47
CA THR A 182 -7.28 -0.27 -5.22
C THR A 182 -5.98 0.21 -4.55
N ASP A 183 -6.10 1.17 -3.63
CA ASP A 183 -4.95 1.76 -2.94
C ASP A 183 -4.28 0.76 -1.99
N PHE A 184 -5.08 -0.01 -1.26
CA PHE A 184 -4.59 -1.02 -0.32
C PHE A 184 -5.28 -2.36 -0.52
N THR A 185 -4.47 -3.42 -0.50
CA THR A 185 -4.91 -4.81 -0.57
C THR A 185 -4.45 -5.54 0.67
N PHE A 186 -5.38 -6.07 1.45
CA PHE A 186 -5.14 -6.88 2.64
C PHE A 186 -5.61 -8.31 2.41
N MET A 187 -5.00 -9.27 3.09
CA MET A 187 -5.33 -10.70 2.94
C MET A 187 -5.52 -11.39 4.28
N VAL A 188 -6.34 -12.43 4.31
CA VAL A 188 -6.45 -13.36 5.45
C VAL A 188 -5.59 -14.58 5.17
N LYS A 189 -4.74 -15.00 6.10
CA LYS A 189 -3.87 -16.16 5.94
C LYS A 189 -4.69 -17.45 5.77
N ASP A 190 -4.14 -18.41 5.05
CA ASP A 190 -4.63 -19.78 4.88
C ASP A 190 -6.05 -19.93 4.29
N THR A 191 -6.76 -18.83 4.07
CA THR A 191 -8.14 -18.84 3.54
C THR A 191 -8.34 -17.92 2.34
N SER A 192 -7.40 -17.03 2.06
CA SER A 192 -7.49 -16.10 0.94
C SER A 192 -6.38 -16.31 -0.09
N TYR A 193 -6.73 -16.22 -1.35
CA TYR A 193 -5.85 -16.45 -2.47
C TYR A 193 -6.11 -15.44 -3.58
N LEU A 194 -5.04 -14.96 -4.23
CA LEU A 194 -5.09 -14.12 -5.41
C LEU A 194 -4.28 -14.77 -6.53
N PHE A 195 -4.90 -15.19 -7.61
CA PHE A 195 -4.20 -15.71 -8.79
C PHE A 195 -5.02 -15.50 -10.08
N ILE A 196 -4.32 -15.26 -11.17
CA ILE A 196 -4.97 -15.08 -12.49
C ILE A 196 -5.67 -16.38 -12.89
N THR A 197 -4.99 -17.52 -12.71
CA THR A 197 -5.52 -18.87 -12.95
C THR A 197 -5.16 -19.77 -11.78
N GLY A 198 -6.05 -20.73 -11.46
CA GLY A 198 -5.80 -21.68 -10.37
C GLY A 198 -4.70 -22.70 -10.66
N PRO A 199 -4.26 -23.48 -9.64
CA PRO A 199 -3.20 -24.49 -9.77
C PRO A 199 -3.42 -25.50 -10.89
N ASP A 200 -4.65 -25.96 -11.09
CA ASP A 200 -4.97 -26.95 -12.14
C ASP A 200 -4.71 -26.43 -13.55
N VAL A 201 -5.00 -25.14 -13.79
CA VAL A 201 -4.71 -24.50 -15.07
C VAL A 201 -3.21 -24.28 -15.23
N VAL A 202 -2.50 -23.88 -14.18
CA VAL A 202 -1.03 -23.78 -14.19
C VAL A 202 -0.44 -25.13 -14.56
N LYS A 203 -0.87 -26.20 -13.90
CA LYS A 203 -0.41 -27.57 -14.19
C LYS A 203 -0.67 -27.98 -15.64
N SER A 204 -1.85 -27.67 -16.16
CA SER A 204 -2.20 -28.04 -17.55
C SER A 204 -1.44 -27.26 -18.62
N VAL A 205 -1.05 -26.00 -18.33
CA VAL A 205 -0.41 -25.12 -19.31
C VAL A 205 1.12 -25.12 -19.19
N THR A 206 1.64 -25.05 -17.96
CA THR A 206 3.10 -24.94 -17.71
C THR A 206 3.73 -26.24 -17.18
N ASN A 207 2.90 -27.23 -16.85
CA ASN A 207 3.31 -28.50 -16.24
C ASN A 207 3.99 -28.33 -14.86
N GLU A 208 3.67 -27.25 -14.14
CA GLU A 208 4.14 -26.97 -12.79
C GLU A 208 3.12 -27.44 -11.76
N ASP A 209 3.56 -28.25 -10.78
CA ASP A 209 2.74 -28.63 -9.62
C ASP A 209 2.95 -27.57 -8.52
N VAL A 210 1.91 -26.78 -8.24
CA VAL A 210 1.90 -25.73 -7.23
C VAL A 210 0.63 -25.80 -6.39
N THR A 211 0.75 -25.51 -5.11
CA THR A 211 -0.41 -25.37 -4.24
C THR A 211 -1.05 -23.97 -4.38
N GLN A 212 -2.29 -23.81 -3.92
CA GLN A 212 -2.95 -22.49 -3.89
C GLN A 212 -2.17 -21.48 -3.06
N GLU A 213 -1.59 -21.91 -1.93
CA GLU A 213 -0.81 -21.04 -1.05
C GLU A 213 0.52 -20.61 -1.67
N GLU A 214 1.22 -21.50 -2.36
CA GLU A 214 2.45 -21.17 -3.08
C GLU A 214 2.20 -20.25 -4.27
N LEU A 215 1.11 -20.48 -5.01
CA LEU A 215 0.78 -19.70 -6.21
C LEU A 215 0.30 -18.29 -5.87
N GLY A 216 -0.61 -18.15 -4.91
CA GLY A 216 -1.27 -16.89 -4.64
C GLY A 216 -1.75 -16.71 -3.21
N GLY A 217 -1.14 -17.36 -2.23
CA GLY A 217 -1.48 -17.21 -0.82
C GLY A 217 -1.03 -15.88 -0.23
N ALA A 218 -1.52 -15.59 0.97
CA ALA A 218 -1.23 -14.35 1.68
C ALA A 218 0.27 -14.13 1.91
N LYS A 219 1.02 -15.19 2.23
CA LYS A 219 2.47 -15.15 2.39
C LYS A 219 3.17 -14.76 1.09
N THR A 220 2.82 -15.38 -0.02
CA THR A 220 3.39 -15.09 -1.35
C THR A 220 3.22 -13.63 -1.71
N HIS A 221 2.01 -13.09 -1.54
CA HIS A 221 1.72 -11.72 -1.93
C HIS A 221 2.25 -10.65 -0.97
N THR A 222 2.45 -10.97 0.31
CA THR A 222 3.02 -10.03 1.28
C THR A 222 4.55 -10.06 1.37
N THR A 223 5.22 -11.09 0.80
CA THR A 223 6.69 -11.20 0.92
C THR A 223 7.41 -11.25 -0.42
N MET A 224 6.80 -11.83 -1.46
CA MET A 224 7.44 -12.06 -2.76
C MET A 224 7.00 -11.06 -3.83
N SER A 225 5.69 -10.95 -4.07
CA SER A 225 5.17 -10.11 -5.15
C SER A 225 4.88 -8.66 -4.73
N GLY A 226 4.65 -8.39 -3.44
CA GLY A 226 4.28 -7.07 -2.96
C GLY A 226 2.89 -6.59 -3.41
N VAL A 227 2.02 -7.49 -3.88
CA VAL A 227 0.63 -7.17 -4.25
C VAL A 227 -0.20 -6.87 -3.01
N ALA A 228 -0.04 -7.68 -1.96
CA ALA A 228 -0.73 -7.46 -0.69
C ALA A 228 0.12 -6.66 0.29
N HIS A 229 -0.52 -5.69 0.94
CA HIS A 229 0.13 -4.76 1.87
C HIS A 229 0.29 -5.36 3.28
N ARG A 230 -0.66 -6.21 3.69
CA ARG A 230 -0.61 -6.87 5.00
C ARG A 230 -1.45 -8.14 4.99
N ALA A 231 -1.11 -9.11 5.84
CA ALA A 231 -1.89 -10.32 6.07
C ALA A 231 -2.25 -10.45 7.56
N PHE A 232 -3.44 -10.99 7.81
CA PHE A 232 -4.02 -11.15 9.14
C PHE A 232 -4.35 -12.61 9.39
N GLU A 233 -4.44 -13.01 10.68
CA GLU A 233 -4.56 -14.41 11.06
C GLU A 233 -5.93 -15.03 10.72
N ASN A 234 -7.01 -14.23 10.79
CA ASN A 234 -8.37 -14.68 10.52
C ASN A 234 -9.30 -13.51 10.17
N ASP A 235 -10.55 -13.81 9.78
CA ASP A 235 -11.56 -12.83 9.39
C ASP A 235 -11.78 -11.73 10.46
N VAL A 236 -11.80 -12.11 11.73
CA VAL A 236 -12.06 -11.17 12.84
C VAL A 236 -10.89 -10.21 13.04
N ASP A 237 -9.67 -10.76 13.09
CA ASP A 237 -8.43 -9.98 13.20
C ASP A 237 -8.29 -9.00 12.02
N ALA A 238 -8.58 -9.47 10.80
CA ALA A 238 -8.56 -8.65 9.60
C ALA A 238 -9.54 -7.46 9.66
N LEU A 239 -10.76 -7.69 10.14
CA LEU A 239 -11.79 -6.65 10.23
C LEU A 239 -11.47 -5.62 11.33
N PHE A 240 -10.92 -6.05 12.47
CA PHE A 240 -10.46 -5.13 13.52
C PHE A 240 -9.30 -4.25 13.04
N ASN A 241 -8.28 -4.85 12.44
CA ASN A 241 -7.15 -4.09 11.88
C ASN A 241 -7.57 -3.18 10.72
N LEU A 242 -8.58 -3.56 9.94
CA LEU A 242 -9.14 -2.70 8.89
C LEU A 242 -9.82 -1.45 9.49
N ARG A 243 -10.54 -1.58 10.61
CA ARG A 243 -11.11 -0.42 11.32
C ARG A 243 -10.02 0.51 11.85
N GLU A 244 -8.99 -0.05 12.48
CA GLU A 244 -7.84 0.72 12.96
C GLU A 244 -7.14 1.45 11.80
N PHE A 245 -6.88 0.74 10.70
CA PHE A 245 -6.29 1.32 9.50
C PHE A 245 -7.13 2.46 8.92
N PHE A 246 -8.44 2.26 8.84
CA PHE A 246 -9.38 3.24 8.28
C PHE A 246 -9.37 4.57 9.05
N ASP A 247 -9.08 4.53 10.34
CA ASP A 247 -9.02 5.71 11.20
C ASP A 247 -7.84 6.67 10.88
N TYR A 248 -6.85 6.19 10.11
CA TYR A 248 -5.77 7.03 9.60
C TYR A 248 -6.10 7.75 8.30
N LEU A 249 -7.18 7.40 7.61
CA LEU A 249 -7.45 7.86 6.25
C LEU A 249 -8.48 8.99 6.21
N PRO A 250 -8.30 10.02 5.36
CA PRO A 250 -9.37 10.97 5.07
C PRO A 250 -10.49 10.28 4.27
N LEU A 251 -11.65 10.92 4.17
CA LEU A 251 -12.78 10.36 3.42
C LEU A 251 -12.60 10.55 1.90
N SER A 252 -11.98 11.66 1.50
CA SER A 252 -11.73 12.00 0.10
C SER A 252 -10.45 12.84 -0.04
N ASN A 253 -10.07 13.13 -1.27
CA ASN A 253 -8.95 14.04 -1.58
C ASN A 253 -9.25 15.52 -1.28
N GLU A 254 -10.50 15.87 -0.96
CA GLU A 254 -10.88 17.21 -0.54
C GLU A 254 -10.80 17.41 0.98
N ASP A 255 -10.71 16.31 1.73
CA ASP A 255 -10.64 16.32 3.18
C ASP A 255 -9.17 16.43 3.65
N PRO A 256 -8.93 17.10 4.79
CA PRO A 256 -7.62 17.10 5.42
C PRO A 256 -7.32 15.73 6.03
N ALA A 257 -6.03 15.46 6.31
CA ALA A 257 -5.62 14.29 7.09
C ALA A 257 -6.38 14.24 8.42
N PRO A 258 -6.90 13.07 8.84
CA PRO A 258 -7.66 12.95 10.09
C PRO A 258 -6.84 13.38 11.31
N ALA A 259 -7.51 14.01 12.25
CA ALA A 259 -6.95 14.32 13.55
C ALA A 259 -7.84 13.78 14.66
N ARG A 260 -7.23 13.26 15.73
CA ARG A 260 -7.91 12.85 16.96
C ARG A 260 -7.34 13.61 18.16
N GLU A 261 -8.05 13.61 19.26
CA GLU A 261 -7.51 14.09 20.52
C GLU A 261 -6.24 13.29 20.87
N CYS A 262 -5.16 14.00 21.23
CA CYS A 262 -3.88 13.41 21.55
C CYS A 262 -3.57 13.66 23.03
N HIS A 263 -3.28 12.58 23.77
CA HIS A 263 -2.89 12.65 25.18
C HIS A 263 -1.36 12.66 25.36
N ASP A 264 -0.61 12.35 24.30
CA ASP A 264 0.85 12.34 24.29
C ASP A 264 1.38 13.75 23.96
N PRO A 265 2.03 14.46 24.90
CA PRO A 265 2.46 15.84 24.69
C PRO A 265 3.36 15.99 23.47
N CYS A 266 3.17 17.05 22.70
CA CYS A 266 4.02 17.34 21.54
C CYS A 266 5.47 17.61 21.93
N ASP A 267 5.70 18.12 23.14
CA ASP A 267 7.00 18.44 23.72
C ASP A 267 7.59 17.33 24.59
N ARG A 268 6.98 16.15 24.59
CA ARG A 268 7.54 14.96 25.28
C ARG A 268 8.97 14.72 24.81
N PRO A 269 9.97 14.78 25.72
CA PRO A 269 11.35 14.49 25.37
C PRO A 269 11.52 13.00 25.07
N VAL A 270 12.40 12.68 24.13
CA VAL A 270 12.68 11.30 23.71
C VAL A 270 14.18 11.01 23.90
N PRO A 271 14.67 10.92 25.15
CA PRO A 271 16.10 10.81 25.44
C PRO A 271 16.74 9.52 24.92
N GLU A 272 15.95 8.46 24.74
CA GLU A 272 16.43 7.23 24.13
C GLU A 272 16.99 7.40 22.71
N LEU A 273 16.59 8.44 22.00
CA LEU A 273 17.09 8.72 20.65
C LEU A 273 18.55 9.23 20.65
N ASP A 274 19.03 9.81 21.74
CA ASP A 274 20.40 10.34 21.82
C ASP A 274 21.46 9.22 21.75
N THR A 275 21.06 7.97 22.02
CA THR A 275 21.95 6.79 22.03
C THR A 275 21.55 5.70 21.06
N VAL A 276 20.40 5.82 20.37
CA VAL A 276 19.85 4.75 19.51
C VAL A 276 20.71 4.50 18.26
N VAL A 277 21.35 5.55 17.71
CA VAL A 277 22.22 5.43 16.56
C VAL A 277 23.66 5.16 17.00
N PRO A 278 24.22 3.98 16.67
CA PRO A 278 25.61 3.67 17.01
C PRO A 278 26.60 4.62 16.32
N LEU A 279 27.62 5.04 17.04
CA LEU A 279 28.72 5.85 16.47
C LEU A 279 29.50 5.09 15.41
N GLU A 280 29.61 3.77 15.56
CA GLU A 280 30.22 2.92 14.55
C GLU A 280 29.30 2.80 13.33
N SER A 281 29.71 3.36 12.20
CA SER A 281 28.96 3.38 10.94
C SER A 281 28.56 2.00 10.41
N THR A 282 29.22 0.91 10.86
CA THR A 282 28.95 -0.47 10.47
C THR A 282 27.86 -1.15 11.31
N LYS A 283 27.56 -0.63 12.50
CA LYS A 283 26.53 -1.18 13.36
C LYS A 283 25.15 -0.75 12.89
N ALA A 284 24.23 -1.70 12.81
CA ALA A 284 22.85 -1.46 12.43
C ALA A 284 21.97 -1.20 13.66
N TYR A 285 20.95 -0.39 13.47
CA TYR A 285 19.86 -0.14 14.43
C TYR A 285 18.51 -0.31 13.71
N ASP A 286 17.41 -0.33 14.46
CA ASP A 286 16.08 -0.47 13.88
C ASP A 286 15.42 0.89 13.66
N MET A 287 15.14 1.26 12.42
CA MET A 287 14.45 2.51 12.12
C MET A 287 13.02 2.52 12.67
N ALA A 288 12.37 1.36 12.76
CA ALA A 288 11.02 1.30 13.31
C ALA A 288 10.99 1.67 14.81
N ASP A 289 12.07 1.43 15.56
CA ASP A 289 12.16 1.85 16.97
C ASP A 289 12.24 3.37 17.07
N ILE A 290 13.01 4.03 16.20
CA ILE A 290 13.05 5.49 16.12
C ILE A 290 11.66 6.06 15.81
N VAL A 291 11.00 5.50 14.78
CA VAL A 291 9.65 5.92 14.40
C VAL A 291 8.69 5.82 15.59
N ARG A 292 8.63 4.66 16.25
CA ARG A 292 7.76 4.46 17.42
C ARG A 292 8.07 5.39 18.58
N SER A 293 9.34 5.71 18.80
CA SER A 293 9.73 6.63 19.87
C SER A 293 9.26 8.06 19.62
N VAL A 294 9.18 8.47 18.35
CA VAL A 294 8.82 9.84 17.95
C VAL A 294 7.31 10.04 17.87
N VAL A 295 6.55 9.05 17.38
CA VAL A 295 5.11 9.19 17.11
C VAL A 295 4.27 9.14 18.38
N ASP A 296 3.01 9.58 18.26
CA ASP A 296 2.04 9.57 19.37
C ASP A 296 1.81 8.15 19.88
N GLU A 297 1.83 8.00 21.21
CA GLU A 297 1.50 6.76 21.92
C GLU A 297 2.31 5.53 21.41
N ARG A 298 3.41 5.77 20.67
CA ARG A 298 4.25 4.77 20.01
C ARG A 298 3.50 3.91 18.98
N GLU A 299 2.33 4.38 18.53
CA GLU A 299 1.49 3.67 17.56
C GLU A 299 1.99 3.91 16.13
N PHE A 300 2.34 2.83 15.45
CA PHE A 300 2.78 2.86 14.05
C PHE A 300 2.16 1.70 13.26
N PHE A 301 1.31 2.03 12.31
CA PHE A 301 0.69 1.06 11.41
C PHE A 301 1.58 0.87 10.18
N GLU A 302 2.48 -0.10 10.23
CA GLU A 302 3.42 -0.39 9.15
C GLU A 302 2.70 -1.04 7.95
N ILE A 303 2.98 -0.54 6.76
CA ILE A 303 2.49 -1.05 5.48
C ILE A 303 3.60 -1.88 4.81
N MET A 304 3.28 -3.07 4.31
CA MET A 304 4.23 -4.01 3.68
C MET A 304 5.43 -4.39 4.58
N PRO A 305 5.23 -4.80 5.84
CA PRO A 305 6.35 -5.16 6.72
C PRO A 305 7.13 -6.38 6.25
N GLY A 306 6.53 -7.24 5.42
CA GLY A 306 7.13 -8.43 4.84
C GLY A 306 7.89 -8.21 3.54
N TYR A 307 7.60 -7.13 2.81
CA TYR A 307 8.11 -6.84 1.47
C TYR A 307 9.05 -5.64 1.48
N ALA A 308 10.14 -5.71 0.72
CA ALA A 308 11.14 -4.64 0.61
C ALA A 308 11.49 -4.05 2.00
N LYS A 309 11.99 -4.92 2.88
CA LYS A 309 12.21 -4.61 4.30
C LYS A 309 13.31 -3.56 4.55
N ASN A 310 14.09 -3.22 3.53
CA ASN A 310 15.09 -2.15 3.53
C ASN A 310 14.47 -0.75 3.53
N LEU A 311 13.15 -0.63 3.34
CA LEU A 311 12.37 0.60 3.50
C LEU A 311 11.15 0.33 4.37
N VAL A 312 10.97 1.12 5.42
CA VAL A 312 9.80 1.14 6.29
C VAL A 312 8.85 2.22 5.81
N VAL A 313 7.58 1.89 5.61
CA VAL A 313 6.53 2.86 5.31
C VAL A 313 5.28 2.54 6.14
N GLY A 314 4.52 3.52 6.55
CA GLY A 314 3.31 3.32 7.33
C GLY A 314 2.67 4.61 7.81
N PHE A 315 1.57 4.47 8.51
CA PHE A 315 0.83 5.57 9.10
C PHE A 315 1.07 5.67 10.61
N ALA A 316 1.13 6.89 11.10
CA ALA A 316 1.23 7.21 12.51
C ALA A 316 0.48 8.50 12.81
N ARG A 317 0.52 8.96 14.05
CA ARG A 317 0.01 10.28 14.42
C ARG A 317 1.10 11.12 15.07
N MET A 318 1.03 12.42 14.82
CA MET A 318 1.86 13.43 15.41
C MET A 318 0.98 14.58 15.91
N SER A 319 0.92 14.77 17.23
CA SER A 319 -0.02 15.71 17.86
C SER A 319 -1.48 15.46 17.44
N GLY A 320 -1.88 14.18 17.39
CA GLY A 320 -3.19 13.71 16.97
C GLY A 320 -3.44 13.66 15.47
N ARG A 321 -2.63 14.33 14.64
CA ARG A 321 -2.80 14.40 13.19
C ARG A 321 -2.15 13.20 12.50
N THR A 322 -2.84 12.57 11.56
CA THR A 322 -2.28 11.49 10.73
C THR A 322 -1.10 12.00 9.89
N VAL A 323 -0.03 11.22 9.87
CA VAL A 323 1.15 11.42 9.04
C VAL A 323 1.56 10.11 8.35
N GLY A 324 2.10 10.21 7.14
CA GLY A 324 2.77 9.12 6.46
C GLY A 324 4.25 9.12 6.83
N VAL A 325 4.76 7.99 7.28
CA VAL A 325 6.17 7.83 7.65
C VAL A 325 6.90 7.01 6.58
N VAL A 326 8.08 7.46 6.18
CA VAL A 326 8.99 6.75 5.26
C VAL A 326 10.37 6.71 5.90
N GLY A 327 10.99 5.55 6.05
CA GLY A 327 12.30 5.42 6.67
C GLY A 327 13.17 4.34 6.05
N ASN A 328 14.46 4.59 5.88
CA ASN A 328 15.41 3.54 5.49
C ASN A 328 15.65 2.61 6.69
N GLN A 329 15.73 1.29 6.44
CA GLN A 329 15.98 0.29 7.48
C GLN A 329 17.44 -0.21 7.44
N PRO A 330 18.33 0.30 8.30
CA PRO A 330 19.73 -0.08 8.28
C PRO A 330 20.01 -1.56 8.58
N LYS A 331 19.09 -2.24 9.28
CA LYS A 331 19.20 -3.69 9.54
C LYS A 331 19.10 -4.54 8.28
N VAL A 332 18.52 -3.99 7.20
CA VAL A 332 18.30 -4.73 5.94
C VAL A 332 19.02 -4.01 4.81
N ALA A 333 19.95 -4.71 4.16
CA ALA A 333 20.79 -4.17 3.08
C ALA A 333 21.43 -2.80 3.43
N SER A 334 21.73 -2.56 4.71
CA SER A 334 22.27 -1.29 5.24
C SER A 334 21.41 -0.07 4.91
N GLY A 335 20.12 -0.23 4.65
CA GLY A 335 19.22 0.86 4.23
C GLY A 335 19.34 1.26 2.74
N CYS A 336 20.10 0.53 1.93
CA CYS A 336 20.19 0.80 0.48
C CYS A 336 18.84 0.67 -0.20
N LEU A 337 18.57 1.53 -1.18
CA LEU A 337 17.40 1.42 -2.04
C LEU A 337 17.62 0.40 -3.15
N ASP A 338 16.63 -0.44 -3.38
CA ASP A 338 16.53 -1.39 -4.49
C ASP A 338 15.25 -1.15 -5.31
N ILE A 339 15.02 -1.98 -6.32
CA ILE A 339 13.82 -1.90 -7.17
C ILE A 339 12.55 -1.94 -6.31
N ASN A 340 12.46 -2.91 -5.41
CA ASN A 340 11.24 -3.17 -4.64
C ASN A 340 10.96 -2.07 -3.63
N SER A 341 11.98 -1.58 -2.92
CA SER A 341 11.83 -0.47 -1.98
C SER A 341 11.48 0.84 -2.68
N SER A 342 12.04 1.07 -3.88
CA SER A 342 11.71 2.24 -4.69
C SER A 342 10.23 2.25 -5.12
N VAL A 343 9.71 1.10 -5.54
CA VAL A 343 8.28 0.96 -5.91
C VAL A 343 7.37 1.08 -4.68
N LYS A 344 7.73 0.41 -3.57
CA LYS A 344 7.01 0.49 -2.30
C LYS A 344 6.90 1.93 -1.80
N GLY A 345 8.02 2.65 -1.76
CA GLY A 345 8.07 4.04 -1.32
C GLY A 345 7.30 4.97 -2.26
N ALA A 346 7.48 4.84 -3.58
CA ALA A 346 6.79 5.67 -4.56
C ALA A 346 5.26 5.53 -4.46
N ARG A 347 4.74 4.30 -4.34
CA ARG A 347 3.30 4.05 -4.17
C ARG A 347 2.77 4.70 -2.91
N PHE A 348 3.47 4.55 -1.78
CA PHE A 348 3.06 5.10 -0.50
C PHE A 348 3.07 6.64 -0.50
N VAL A 349 4.14 7.27 -1.00
CA VAL A 349 4.26 8.73 -1.10
C VAL A 349 3.16 9.32 -1.98
N ARG A 350 2.86 8.70 -3.13
CA ARG A 350 1.78 9.16 -4.00
C ARG A 350 0.40 9.06 -3.36
N PHE A 351 0.16 8.00 -2.58
CA PHE A 351 -1.07 7.89 -1.81
C PHE A 351 -1.20 9.02 -0.79
N CYS A 352 -0.14 9.28 0.00
CA CYS A 352 -0.16 10.36 0.97
C CYS A 352 -0.40 11.72 0.32
N ASP A 353 0.24 12.00 -0.83
CA ASP A 353 0.04 13.25 -1.56
C ASP A 353 -1.38 13.38 -2.12
N ALA A 354 -1.94 12.31 -2.69
CA ALA A 354 -3.30 12.31 -3.22
C ALA A 354 -4.37 12.59 -2.15
N PHE A 355 -4.09 12.21 -0.91
CA PHE A 355 -5.05 12.29 0.19
C PHE A 355 -4.62 13.27 1.31
N ASN A 356 -3.83 14.28 1.00
CA ASN A 356 -3.47 15.38 1.90
C ASN A 356 -2.78 14.94 3.21
N ILE A 357 -2.10 13.80 3.22
CA ILE A 357 -1.41 13.26 4.40
C ILE A 357 0.03 13.76 4.41
N PRO A 358 0.46 14.55 5.42
CA PRO A 358 1.83 15.01 5.57
C PRO A 358 2.83 13.86 5.64
N LEU A 359 4.04 14.06 5.14
CA LEU A 359 5.11 13.06 5.10
C LEU A 359 6.22 13.41 6.09
N VAL A 360 6.61 12.42 6.90
CA VAL A 360 7.80 12.46 7.76
C VAL A 360 8.77 11.40 7.26
N THR A 361 9.97 11.82 6.88
CA THR A 361 10.98 10.94 6.28
C THR A 361 12.20 10.82 7.18
N PHE A 362 12.60 9.60 7.54
CA PHE A 362 13.82 9.30 8.28
C PHE A 362 14.87 8.71 7.35
N VAL A 363 16.05 9.35 7.27
CA VAL A 363 17.08 9.00 6.27
C VAL A 363 18.29 8.36 6.92
N ASP A 364 18.59 7.11 6.51
CA ASP A 364 19.88 6.44 6.68
C ASP A 364 20.14 5.58 5.44
N VAL A 365 20.63 6.22 4.37
CA VAL A 365 20.76 5.60 3.04
C VAL A 365 22.18 5.77 2.50
N PRO A 366 22.94 4.65 2.33
CA PRO A 366 24.28 4.71 1.77
C PRO A 366 24.31 4.73 0.23
N GLY A 367 23.16 4.53 -0.43
CA GLY A 367 23.09 4.51 -1.89
C GLY A 367 21.98 3.64 -2.43
N PHE A 368 21.88 3.55 -3.76
CA PHE A 368 21.14 2.48 -4.43
C PHE A 368 21.98 1.19 -4.41
N LEU A 369 21.33 0.04 -4.30
CA LEU A 369 21.99 -1.26 -4.21
C LEU A 369 22.62 -1.62 -5.57
N PRO A 370 23.95 -1.66 -5.71
CA PRO A 370 24.59 -2.11 -6.94
C PRO A 370 24.64 -3.63 -6.97
N GLY A 371 23.91 -4.29 -7.83
CA GLY A 371 24.01 -5.75 -8.02
C GLY A 371 23.38 -6.59 -6.91
N LYS A 372 23.91 -7.77 -6.63
CA LYS A 372 23.37 -8.77 -5.73
C LYS A 372 22.90 -8.22 -4.37
N GLY A 373 21.66 -8.42 -4.04
CA GLY A 373 21.18 -8.39 -2.66
C GLY A 373 21.90 -9.46 -1.86
N GLY A 374 22.87 -9.06 -1.04
CA GLY A 374 23.62 -9.95 -0.18
C GLY A 374 22.75 -10.40 0.99
N GLY A 375 22.24 -11.63 0.95
CA GLY A 375 21.95 -12.39 2.15
C GLY A 375 23.26 -12.53 2.93
N GLY A 376 23.24 -12.22 4.24
CA GLY A 376 24.42 -12.11 5.09
C GLY A 376 25.40 -13.27 5.00
N GLY A 377 26.68 -12.96 5.00
CA GLY A 377 27.75 -13.94 5.11
C GLY A 377 29.12 -13.34 4.85
N GLY A 378 29.85 -13.14 5.94
CA GLY A 378 31.30 -13.29 6.14
C GLY A 378 32.28 -12.92 5.01
N VAL A 379 33.05 -11.93 5.34
CA VAL A 379 34.37 -11.64 4.72
C VAL A 379 35.24 -12.90 4.74
N ARG A 380 35.70 -13.34 3.55
CA ARG A 380 36.98 -14.05 3.43
C ARG A 380 37.75 -13.44 2.27
N GLY A 381 38.95 -12.95 2.62
CA GLY A 381 39.91 -12.41 1.69
C GLY A 381 40.67 -13.48 0.94
N GLY A 382 41.33 -13.07 -0.14
CA GLY A 382 42.45 -13.79 -0.67
C GLY A 382 42.50 -13.99 -2.18
N GLY A 383 43.32 -13.25 -2.87
CA GLY A 383 44.29 -13.84 -3.79
C GLY A 383 44.16 -13.63 -5.29
N LYS A 384 45.01 -12.74 -5.81
CA LYS A 384 45.79 -12.85 -7.09
C LYS A 384 45.01 -13.17 -8.38
N GLY A 385 44.94 -12.31 -9.37
CA GLY A 385 46.00 -11.79 -10.23
C GLY A 385 45.92 -12.44 -11.60
N GLN A 386 45.71 -11.70 -12.66
CA GLN A 386 46.54 -11.74 -13.88
C GLN A 386 46.02 -10.80 -14.99
N GLU A 387 46.99 -10.26 -15.66
CA GLU A 387 46.96 -9.23 -16.70
C GLU A 387 46.50 -9.73 -18.08
N GLY A 388 46.21 -8.78 -18.95
CA GLY A 388 46.22 -8.89 -20.41
C GLY A 388 45.08 -8.07 -21.01
N GLY A 389 45.22 -6.94 -21.61
CA GLY A 389 46.10 -6.51 -22.66
C GLY A 389 45.31 -6.41 -23.96
N GLY A 390 45.16 -5.18 -24.53
CA GLY A 390 44.77 -5.07 -25.94
C GLY A 390 43.91 -3.84 -26.30
N ARG A 391 44.55 -2.74 -26.55
CA ARG A 391 44.52 -1.80 -27.69
C ARG A 391 43.28 -1.76 -28.60
N GLY A 392 42.67 -0.56 -28.78
CA GLY A 392 42.83 0.16 -30.02
C GLY A 392 41.53 0.72 -30.61
N GLY A 393 41.48 2.00 -30.97
CA GLY A 393 40.65 2.44 -32.08
C GLY A 393 39.96 3.79 -31.95
N ARG A 394 40.56 4.76 -32.53
CA ARG A 394 40.20 6.18 -32.74
C ARG A 394 38.98 6.41 -33.65
N GLY A 395 38.34 7.58 -33.51
CA GLY A 395 37.64 8.33 -34.54
C GLY A 395 36.36 8.94 -33.96
N GLY A 396 36.12 10.18 -33.79
CA GLY A 396 36.40 11.36 -34.56
C GLY A 396 35.12 11.85 -35.25
N GLY A 397 34.52 12.99 -34.82
CA GLY A 397 33.47 13.62 -35.61
C GLY A 397 32.68 14.70 -34.85
N ARG A 398 33.08 15.93 -35.08
CA ARG A 398 32.44 17.17 -34.63
C ARG A 398 31.17 17.47 -35.42
N GLY A 399 30.24 18.24 -34.81
CA GLY A 399 29.20 18.96 -35.55
C GLY A 399 28.13 19.60 -34.66
N ASP A 400 28.35 20.83 -34.26
CA ASP A 400 27.36 21.86 -33.93
C ASP A 400 27.18 22.71 -35.19
N PRO A 401 26.16 23.54 -35.43
CA PRO A 401 25.29 24.31 -34.54
C PRO A 401 23.88 24.71 -35.08
N ARG A 402 23.20 25.53 -34.28
CA ARG A 402 22.21 26.61 -34.60
C ARG A 402 20.73 26.37 -34.35
N ALA A 403 20.26 27.15 -33.39
CA ALA A 403 18.86 27.58 -33.27
C ALA A 403 18.43 28.54 -34.41
N PRO A 404 17.14 28.73 -34.63
CA PRO A 404 16.64 30.10 -34.52
C PRO A 404 15.32 30.27 -33.72
N SER A 405 15.24 31.49 -33.21
CA SER A 405 14.16 32.23 -32.58
C SER A 405 12.87 32.31 -33.39
N GLY A 406 11.72 32.35 -32.69
CA GLY A 406 10.45 32.76 -33.28
C GLY A 406 9.39 33.00 -32.22
N ALA A 407 9.12 34.25 -31.94
CA ALA A 407 8.07 34.72 -31.04
C ALA A 407 6.69 34.60 -31.68
N GLY A 408 5.69 34.20 -30.89
CA GLY A 408 4.29 34.21 -31.28
C GLY A 408 3.39 34.29 -30.05
N SER A 409 2.77 35.43 -29.92
CA SER A 409 1.84 35.83 -28.87
C SER A 409 0.55 35.01 -28.82
N ALA A 410 0.11 34.66 -27.61
CA ALA A 410 -1.16 34.01 -27.32
C ALA A 410 -2.25 35.02 -26.94
N PRO A 411 -3.53 34.72 -27.18
CA PRO A 411 -4.62 35.50 -26.60
C PRO A 411 -5.11 34.92 -25.27
N VAL A 412 -5.43 35.85 -24.40
CA VAL A 412 -6.01 35.69 -23.06
C VAL A 412 -7.44 35.12 -23.16
N ALA A 413 -7.72 34.03 -22.45
CA ALA A 413 -9.08 33.53 -22.23
C ALA A 413 -9.54 33.85 -20.81
N ALA A 414 -10.77 34.33 -20.72
CA ALA A 414 -11.41 34.87 -19.54
C ALA A 414 -11.64 33.84 -18.40
N ALA A 415 -11.44 34.28 -17.17
CA ALA A 415 -11.71 33.56 -15.94
C ALA A 415 -13.22 33.52 -15.62
N ALA A 416 -13.72 32.34 -15.26
CA ALA A 416 -15.04 32.15 -14.65
C ALA A 416 -15.00 32.50 -13.14
N PRO A 417 -16.12 32.97 -12.54
CA PRO A 417 -16.10 33.51 -11.18
C PRO A 417 -15.99 32.41 -10.12
N ARG A 418 -15.13 32.64 -9.16
CA ARG A 418 -14.97 31.82 -7.94
C ARG A 418 -16.20 31.99 -7.04
N ARG A 419 -16.78 30.89 -6.62
CA ARG A 419 -17.73 30.86 -5.48
C ARG A 419 -16.93 31.04 -4.19
N GLU A 420 -17.31 32.02 -3.41
CA GLU A 420 -16.76 32.26 -2.06
C GLU A 420 -17.11 31.08 -1.14
N ALA A 421 -16.08 30.49 -0.55
CA ALA A 421 -16.23 29.48 0.49
C ALA A 421 -16.54 30.20 1.82
N GLY A 422 -17.75 30.00 2.32
CA GLY A 422 -18.16 30.48 3.65
C GLY A 422 -17.31 29.83 4.75
N ALA A 423 -16.83 30.66 5.68
CA ALA A 423 -16.11 30.27 6.86
C ALA A 423 -16.94 29.25 7.69
N LYS A 424 -16.39 28.07 7.94
CA LYS A 424 -16.93 27.10 8.88
C LYS A 424 -16.30 27.29 10.26
N ASP A 425 -17.18 27.35 11.29
CA ASP A 425 -16.85 27.41 12.71
C ASP A 425 -15.90 26.26 13.14
N PRO A 426 -14.93 26.52 14.03
CA PRO A 426 -13.94 25.54 14.48
C PRO A 426 -14.37 24.68 15.67
N ALA A 427 -15.64 24.34 15.81
CA ALA A 427 -16.12 23.47 16.89
C ALA A 427 -17.13 22.45 16.38
N SER A 428 -16.62 21.44 15.69
CA SER A 428 -17.40 20.22 15.39
C SER A 428 -16.83 19.06 16.21
N PRO A 429 -17.68 18.24 16.87
CA PRO A 429 -17.22 17.06 17.61
C PRO A 429 -16.55 16.04 16.67
N PRO A 430 -15.70 15.13 17.21
CA PRO A 430 -14.96 14.18 16.40
C PRO A 430 -15.90 13.42 15.47
N ALA A 431 -15.53 13.32 14.20
CA ALA A 431 -16.31 12.71 13.15
C ALA A 431 -16.52 11.22 13.46
N ARG A 432 -17.65 10.92 14.09
CA ARG A 432 -18.21 9.57 14.11
C ARG A 432 -18.41 9.16 12.65
N CYS A 433 -17.98 7.96 12.29
CA CYS A 433 -17.99 7.34 10.97
C CYS A 433 -18.98 7.99 9.98
N ARG A 434 -18.47 8.88 9.14
CA ARG A 434 -19.18 9.29 7.93
C ARG A 434 -19.09 8.11 6.96
N ALA A 435 -20.21 7.82 6.29
CA ALA A 435 -20.45 6.63 5.51
C ALA A 435 -19.25 6.13 4.67
N ALA A 436 -18.78 4.92 4.95
CA ALA A 436 -18.00 4.14 4.00
C ALA A 436 -18.95 3.25 3.20
N TYR A 437 -18.69 3.09 1.91
CA TYR A 437 -19.46 2.20 1.06
C TYR A 437 -18.77 0.84 0.95
N PHE A 438 -19.53 -0.22 1.16
CA PHE A 438 -19.02 -1.58 1.19
C PHE A 438 -19.45 -2.36 -0.03
N VAL A 439 -18.48 -2.98 -0.66
CA VAL A 439 -18.67 -3.94 -1.75
C VAL A 439 -18.23 -5.31 -1.25
N VAL A 440 -19.14 -6.26 -1.23
CA VAL A 440 -18.85 -7.64 -0.82
C VAL A 440 -18.94 -8.52 -2.05
N SER A 441 -17.79 -9.06 -2.46
CA SER A 441 -17.71 -10.09 -3.51
C SER A 441 -17.60 -11.47 -2.86
N PRO A 442 -18.41 -12.42 -3.28
CA PRO A 442 -18.55 -13.72 -2.63
C PRO A 442 -17.56 -14.81 -3.13
N GLY A 443 -17.24 -15.81 -2.28
CA GLY A 443 -16.22 -16.84 -2.49
C GLY A 443 -16.57 -18.06 -3.33
N ALA A 444 -15.58 -18.64 -4.01
CA ALA A 444 -15.71 -19.78 -4.90
C ALA A 444 -15.40 -21.13 -4.24
N ARG A 445 -16.06 -22.19 -4.71
CA ARG A 445 -15.49 -23.54 -4.80
C ARG A 445 -14.75 -23.66 -6.13
N LEU A 446 -13.46 -23.97 -6.08
CA LEU A 446 -12.86 -24.75 -7.15
C LEU A 446 -13.38 -26.17 -6.96
N GLY A 447 -14.08 -26.72 -7.96
CA GLY A 447 -14.64 -28.05 -7.89
C GLY A 447 -13.54 -29.10 -7.73
N GLU A 448 -13.64 -29.88 -6.67
CA GLU A 448 -13.00 -31.19 -6.64
C GLU A 448 -13.75 -32.06 -7.67
N GLY A 449 -13.23 -32.11 -8.90
CA GLY A 449 -13.60 -33.13 -9.86
C GLY A 449 -12.97 -34.43 -9.42
N GLU A 450 -13.76 -35.37 -8.99
CA GLU A 450 -13.35 -36.76 -8.89
C GLU A 450 -12.96 -37.24 -10.30
N GLY A 451 -11.66 -37.26 -10.58
CA GLY A 451 -11.08 -37.92 -11.74
C GLY A 451 -10.87 -39.41 -11.45
N PRO A 452 -11.12 -40.30 -12.41
CA PRO A 452 -10.95 -41.73 -12.22
C PRO A 452 -9.48 -42.08 -11.98
N GLY A 453 -9.23 -42.93 -10.99
CA GLY A 453 -7.90 -43.41 -10.58
C GLY A 453 -7.14 -44.06 -11.74
N VAL A 454 -5.94 -43.60 -11.98
CA VAL A 454 -4.91 -44.28 -12.76
C VAL A 454 -3.78 -44.66 -11.80
N GLY A 455 -3.52 -45.95 -11.75
CA GLY A 455 -2.55 -46.57 -10.86
C GLY A 455 -1.08 -46.17 -11.13
N PRO A 456 -0.18 -46.51 -10.22
CA PRO A 456 1.19 -45.97 -10.22
C PRO A 456 2.09 -46.66 -11.24
N GLY A 457 2.57 -45.91 -12.21
CA GLY A 457 3.69 -46.29 -13.08
C GLY A 457 4.99 -45.72 -12.54
N ALA A 458 5.85 -46.61 -12.06
CA ALA A 458 7.21 -46.26 -11.64
C ALA A 458 8.07 -45.87 -12.86
N GLY A 459 8.70 -44.68 -12.77
CA GLY A 459 9.67 -44.22 -13.75
C GLY A 459 10.54 -43.14 -13.15
N GLY A 460 11.65 -43.55 -12.49
CA GLY A 460 12.66 -42.66 -11.97
C GLY A 460 13.43 -41.97 -13.10
N GLY A 461 13.26 -40.66 -13.24
CA GLY A 461 14.08 -39.80 -14.06
C GLY A 461 14.55 -38.63 -13.22
N SER A 462 15.84 -38.64 -12.82
CA SER A 462 16.46 -37.52 -12.12
C SER A 462 16.46 -36.28 -13.02
N VAL A 463 15.54 -35.38 -12.79
CA VAL A 463 15.61 -34.03 -13.38
C VAL A 463 16.75 -33.29 -12.71
N ARG A 464 17.90 -33.20 -13.41
CA ARG A 464 18.98 -32.30 -13.05
C ARG A 464 18.38 -30.89 -12.94
N ARG A 465 18.34 -30.34 -11.72
CA ARG A 465 18.14 -28.91 -11.51
C ARG A 465 19.10 -28.16 -12.40
N ALA A 466 18.60 -27.40 -13.33
CA ALA A 466 19.40 -26.42 -14.02
C ALA A 466 20.06 -25.53 -12.96
N PRO A 467 21.39 -25.31 -13.03
CA PRO A 467 22.06 -24.44 -12.08
C PRO A 467 21.41 -23.05 -12.20
N ALA A 468 20.89 -22.54 -11.10
CA ALA A 468 20.52 -21.15 -11.02
C ALA A 468 21.73 -20.33 -11.47
N VAL A 469 21.64 -19.72 -12.64
CA VAL A 469 22.69 -18.87 -13.19
C VAL A 469 22.79 -17.68 -12.24
N SER A 470 23.79 -17.76 -11.39
CA SER A 470 24.17 -16.73 -10.44
C SER A 470 24.86 -15.59 -11.21
N THR A 471 24.08 -14.74 -11.87
CA THR A 471 24.59 -13.48 -12.41
C THR A 471 24.70 -12.47 -11.27
N ALA A 472 25.83 -12.51 -10.59
CA ALA A 472 26.20 -11.55 -9.58
C ALA A 472 26.38 -10.17 -10.23
N GLY A 473 25.84 -9.13 -9.61
CA GLY A 473 26.15 -7.74 -9.94
C GLY A 473 25.21 -7.05 -10.92
N THR A 474 24.47 -7.76 -11.76
CA THR A 474 23.67 -7.16 -12.84
C THR A 474 22.14 -7.20 -12.60
N ALA A 475 21.66 -7.95 -11.61
CA ALA A 475 20.22 -8.18 -11.41
C ALA A 475 19.42 -6.89 -11.17
N GLN A 476 19.94 -5.94 -10.40
CA GLN A 476 19.27 -4.65 -10.18
C GLN A 476 19.32 -3.77 -11.44
N GLU A 477 20.45 -3.73 -12.15
CA GLU A 477 20.57 -2.95 -13.39
C GLU A 477 19.66 -3.51 -14.49
N TYR A 478 19.69 -4.82 -14.72
CA TYR A 478 18.86 -5.48 -15.73
C TYR A 478 17.35 -5.44 -15.35
N GLY A 479 17.04 -5.49 -14.06
CA GLY A 479 15.69 -5.28 -13.55
C GLY A 479 15.22 -3.83 -13.65
N GLY A 480 16.09 -2.88 -14.01
CA GLY A 480 15.73 -1.48 -14.22
C GLY A 480 15.73 -0.62 -12.95
N ILE A 481 16.71 -0.79 -12.05
CA ILE A 481 16.85 0.02 -10.82
C ILE A 481 16.81 1.52 -11.10
N ILE A 482 17.38 1.98 -12.22
CA ILE A 482 17.36 3.38 -12.62
C ILE A 482 15.93 3.86 -12.83
N ARG A 483 15.12 3.11 -13.57
CA ARG A 483 13.70 3.44 -13.81
C ARG A 483 12.89 3.38 -12.52
N HIS A 484 13.09 2.36 -11.71
CA HIS A 484 12.36 2.20 -10.45
C HIS A 484 12.78 3.20 -9.37
N GLY A 485 14.06 3.53 -9.28
CA GLY A 485 14.55 4.63 -8.44
C GLY A 485 13.97 5.98 -8.85
N ALA A 486 13.84 6.20 -10.16
CA ALA A 486 13.20 7.40 -10.70
C ALA A 486 11.71 7.52 -10.29
N LYS A 487 10.98 6.42 -10.04
CA LYS A 487 9.60 6.48 -9.51
C LYS A 487 9.54 7.12 -8.12
N LEU A 488 10.45 6.75 -7.24
CA LEU A 488 10.50 7.31 -5.88
C LEU A 488 10.91 8.79 -5.91
N LEU A 489 11.91 9.13 -6.72
CA LEU A 489 12.29 10.53 -6.97
C LEU A 489 11.09 11.34 -7.48
N TYR A 490 10.40 10.80 -8.49
CA TYR A 490 9.22 11.45 -9.08
C TYR A 490 8.14 11.70 -8.03
N ALA A 491 7.82 10.69 -7.21
CA ALA A 491 6.80 10.79 -6.19
C ALA A 491 7.10 11.90 -5.16
N PHE A 492 8.32 11.94 -4.63
CA PHE A 492 8.71 13.00 -3.69
C PHE A 492 8.80 14.40 -4.32
N ALA A 493 9.26 14.49 -5.58
CA ALA A 493 9.35 15.76 -6.29
C ALA A 493 7.97 16.33 -6.66
N GLU A 494 7.01 15.45 -6.99
CA GLU A 494 5.63 15.83 -7.33
C GLU A 494 4.80 16.19 -6.10
N ALA A 495 5.04 15.53 -4.97
CA ALA A 495 4.26 15.68 -3.75
C ALA A 495 4.22 17.13 -3.25
N THR A 496 2.99 17.59 -2.97
CA THR A 496 2.65 18.97 -2.55
C THR A 496 2.31 19.08 -1.07
N VAL A 497 2.08 17.96 -0.39
CA VAL A 497 1.84 17.90 1.06
C VAL A 497 3.05 18.38 1.87
N PRO A 498 2.88 18.75 3.16
CA PRO A 498 4.00 19.02 4.05
C PRO A 498 4.99 17.85 4.08
N LYS A 499 6.29 18.16 3.92
CA LYS A 499 7.38 17.17 3.90
C LYS A 499 8.46 17.57 4.90
N ILE A 500 8.62 16.78 5.96
CA ILE A 500 9.65 16.94 6.98
C ILE A 500 10.61 15.78 6.90
N THR A 501 11.90 16.07 6.82
CA THR A 501 12.96 15.07 6.69
C THR A 501 13.92 15.15 7.85
N VAL A 502 14.28 14.01 8.43
CA VAL A 502 15.27 13.88 9.51
C VAL A 502 16.36 12.92 9.06
N ILE A 503 17.57 13.44 8.89
CA ILE A 503 18.73 12.63 8.52
C ILE A 503 19.36 12.10 9.81
N THR A 504 19.22 10.80 10.04
CA THR A 504 19.68 10.16 11.29
C THR A 504 21.15 9.77 11.22
N ARG A 505 21.65 9.33 10.04
CA ARG A 505 23.05 8.97 9.85
C ARG A 505 23.47 9.15 8.38
N LYS A 506 23.49 8.12 7.56
CA LYS A 506 24.00 8.18 6.18
C LYS A 506 23.01 8.86 5.24
N ALA A 507 23.54 9.73 4.40
CA ALA A 507 22.78 10.42 3.36
C ALA A 507 23.73 10.61 2.16
N TYR A 508 23.88 9.54 1.33
CA TYR A 508 24.89 9.54 0.28
C TYR A 508 24.30 9.58 -1.12
N GLY A 509 24.90 10.45 -1.95
CA GLY A 509 24.69 10.53 -3.39
C GLY A 509 23.22 10.71 -3.78
N GLY A 510 22.87 10.26 -4.99
CA GLY A 510 21.49 10.38 -5.50
C GLY A 510 20.41 9.67 -4.67
N ALA A 511 20.78 8.71 -3.82
CA ALA A 511 19.81 8.07 -2.92
C ALA A 511 19.37 9.02 -1.79
N TYR A 512 20.28 9.88 -1.28
CA TYR A 512 19.89 10.98 -0.40
C TYR A 512 18.93 11.95 -1.09
N ASP A 513 19.23 12.34 -2.34
CA ASP A 513 18.36 13.28 -3.05
C ASP A 513 16.94 12.74 -3.17
N VAL A 514 16.79 11.45 -3.47
CA VAL A 514 15.50 10.77 -3.64
C VAL A 514 14.67 10.72 -2.35
N MET A 515 15.30 10.67 -1.18
CA MET A 515 14.63 10.54 0.12
C MET A 515 14.15 11.88 0.69
N SER A 516 13.31 12.60 -0.07
CA SER A 516 12.71 13.88 0.38
C SER A 516 13.71 14.96 0.75
N SER A 517 14.79 15.08 -0.02
CA SER A 517 15.79 16.11 0.20
C SER A 517 15.22 17.53 0.03
N LYS A 518 15.94 18.54 0.55
CA LYS A 518 15.61 19.96 0.36
C LYS A 518 15.45 20.31 -1.12
N HIS A 519 16.27 19.70 -1.99
CA HIS A 519 16.27 19.92 -3.43
C HIS A 519 15.02 19.36 -4.13
N LEU A 520 14.36 18.35 -3.56
CA LEU A 520 13.09 17.80 -4.02
C LEU A 520 11.88 18.42 -3.28
N ARG A 521 11.98 19.71 -2.92
CA ARG A 521 10.92 20.45 -2.23
C ARG A 521 10.60 19.92 -0.83
N GLY A 522 11.56 19.32 -0.11
CA GLY A 522 11.44 19.07 1.33
C GLY A 522 11.25 20.40 2.05
N ASP A 523 10.15 20.58 2.79
CA ASP A 523 9.84 21.85 3.44
C ASP A 523 10.82 22.13 4.59
N VAL A 524 11.06 21.11 5.42
CA VAL A 524 12.00 21.17 6.53
C VAL A 524 12.89 19.94 6.53
N ASN A 525 14.20 20.15 6.59
CA ASN A 525 15.21 19.10 6.63
C ASN A 525 16.11 19.27 7.85
N TYR A 526 16.04 18.33 8.77
CA TYR A 526 16.88 18.25 9.96
C TYR A 526 17.98 17.22 9.79
N ALA A 527 19.09 17.44 10.46
CA ALA A 527 20.13 16.44 10.62
C ALA A 527 20.41 16.19 12.10
N TRP A 528 20.68 14.95 12.46
CA TRP A 528 21.26 14.61 13.75
C TRP A 528 22.78 14.86 13.73
N PRO A 529 23.44 15.01 14.89
CA PRO A 529 24.91 15.15 14.93
C PRO A 529 25.67 13.98 14.31
N THR A 530 25.05 12.79 14.27
CA THR A 530 25.55 11.57 13.65
C THR A 530 25.38 11.51 12.12
N ALA A 531 24.79 12.56 11.50
CA ALA A 531 24.52 12.56 10.07
C ALA A 531 25.81 12.68 9.25
N GLU A 532 25.90 11.86 8.21
CA GLU A 532 26.99 11.86 7.23
C GLU A 532 26.39 12.21 5.86
N ILE A 533 26.52 13.47 5.44
CA ILE A 533 25.92 13.95 4.18
C ILE A 533 27.02 14.18 3.16
N ALA A 534 27.13 13.29 2.16
CA ALA A 534 28.24 13.34 1.20
C ALA A 534 27.84 12.70 -0.15
N VAL A 535 28.70 12.89 -1.17
CA VAL A 535 28.52 12.25 -2.48
C VAL A 535 28.64 10.71 -2.36
N MET A 536 29.55 10.24 -1.50
CA MET A 536 29.74 8.82 -1.19
C MET A 536 30.42 8.65 0.16
N GLY A 537 30.42 7.43 0.69
CA GLY A 537 31.11 7.12 1.95
C GLY A 537 32.62 7.37 1.86
N ALA A 538 33.21 7.77 2.99
CA ALA A 538 34.61 8.24 3.09
C ALA A 538 35.62 7.23 2.51
N LYS A 539 35.41 5.93 2.72
CA LYS A 539 36.31 4.90 2.18
C LYS A 539 36.40 4.94 0.65
N GLY A 540 35.24 4.95 -0.02
CA GLY A 540 35.19 4.99 -1.49
C GLY A 540 35.70 6.32 -2.05
N ALA A 541 35.42 7.43 -1.36
CA ALA A 541 35.91 8.74 -1.76
C ALA A 541 37.45 8.82 -1.70
N VAL A 542 38.06 8.31 -0.63
CA VAL A 542 39.52 8.30 -0.46
C VAL A 542 40.20 7.40 -1.48
N GLU A 543 39.64 6.25 -1.78
CA GLU A 543 40.18 5.34 -2.84
C GLU A 543 40.23 6.03 -4.23
N ILE A 544 39.33 6.99 -4.49
CA ILE A 544 39.30 7.73 -5.75
C ILE A 544 40.16 8.99 -5.70
N ILE A 545 40.02 9.82 -4.66
CA ILE A 545 40.65 11.14 -4.58
C ILE A 545 42.11 11.06 -4.17
N PHE A 546 42.44 10.16 -3.23
CA PHE A 546 43.74 9.99 -2.65
C PHE A 546 44.38 8.66 -3.11
N LYS A 547 44.22 8.32 -4.39
CA LYS A 547 44.79 7.10 -4.97
C LYS A 547 46.29 7.06 -4.82
N GLY A 548 46.79 6.14 -3.96
CA GLY A 548 48.20 6.02 -3.67
C GLY A 548 48.66 6.74 -2.38
N ALA A 549 47.76 7.24 -1.56
CA ALA A 549 48.09 7.79 -0.24
C ALA A 549 48.78 6.72 0.63
N GLN A 550 49.87 7.11 1.32
CA GLN A 550 50.61 6.23 2.21
C GLN A 550 49.83 5.89 3.49
N ASP A 551 49.01 6.84 3.98
CA ASP A 551 48.13 6.64 5.13
C ASP A 551 46.66 6.86 4.73
N VAL A 552 46.01 5.74 4.42
CA VAL A 552 44.57 5.72 4.03
C VAL A 552 43.67 6.04 5.22
N ALA A 553 44.08 5.70 6.45
CA ALA A 553 43.24 5.93 7.64
C ALA A 553 43.20 7.43 7.98
N GLN A 554 44.34 8.12 7.92
CA GLN A 554 44.38 9.56 8.10
C GLN A 554 43.59 10.30 7.01
N ALA A 555 43.77 9.91 5.74
CA ALA A 555 43.01 10.49 4.63
C ALA A 555 41.49 10.29 4.78
N GLN A 556 41.04 9.15 5.32
CA GLN A 556 39.61 8.92 5.64
C GLN A 556 39.13 9.84 6.76
N ALA A 557 39.91 10.00 7.84
CA ALA A 557 39.56 10.89 8.94
C ALA A 557 39.43 12.34 8.47
N GLU A 558 40.38 12.82 7.69
CA GLU A 558 40.35 14.16 7.10
C GLU A 558 39.15 14.37 6.18
N TYR A 559 38.80 13.34 5.37
CA TYR A 559 37.63 13.39 4.51
C TYR A 559 36.32 13.46 5.30
N VAL A 560 36.19 12.67 6.38
CA VAL A 560 35.02 12.69 7.27
C VAL A 560 34.87 14.06 7.94
N GLU A 561 35.95 14.59 8.50
CA GLU A 561 35.93 15.89 9.16
C GLU A 561 35.54 17.02 8.19
N LYS A 562 36.01 16.95 6.94
CA LYS A 562 35.81 18.02 5.96
C LYS A 562 34.48 17.91 5.21
N PHE A 563 33.99 16.71 4.92
CA PHE A 563 32.88 16.50 3.99
C PHE A 563 31.76 15.59 4.52
N ALA A 564 32.06 14.53 5.29
CA ALA A 564 31.07 13.54 5.69
C ALA A 564 30.51 13.83 7.10
N ASN A 565 29.96 15.01 7.27
CA ASN A 565 29.29 15.47 8.49
C ASN A 565 28.16 16.46 8.12
N PRO A 566 27.26 16.83 9.02
CA PRO A 566 26.09 17.67 8.67
C PRO A 566 26.42 19.15 8.42
N PHE A 567 27.56 19.65 8.92
CA PHE A 567 27.87 21.09 8.87
C PHE A 567 28.07 21.66 7.46
N PRO A 568 28.74 20.97 6.51
CA PRO A 568 28.84 21.50 5.15
C PRO A 568 27.49 21.64 4.43
N ALA A 569 26.52 20.80 4.75
CA ALA A 569 25.16 20.89 4.23
C ALA A 569 24.38 22.03 4.90
N ALA A 570 24.53 22.19 6.22
CA ALA A 570 23.89 23.28 6.97
C ALA A 570 24.38 24.66 6.53
N VAL A 571 25.70 24.85 6.36
CA VAL A 571 26.28 26.12 5.87
C VAL A 571 25.73 26.49 4.48
N ARG A 572 25.36 25.52 3.66
CA ARG A 572 24.79 25.77 2.34
C ARG A 572 23.25 25.86 2.32
N GLY A 573 22.60 25.76 3.48
CA GLY A 573 21.15 25.80 3.58
C GLY A 573 20.44 24.55 3.03
N PHE A 574 21.14 23.40 2.91
CA PHE A 574 20.55 22.13 2.49
C PHE A 574 19.95 21.35 3.67
N VAL A 575 20.32 21.72 4.89
CA VAL A 575 19.76 21.31 6.16
C VAL A 575 19.36 22.57 6.92
N ASP A 576 18.14 22.63 7.41
CA ASP A 576 17.60 23.80 8.10
C ASP A 576 18.14 23.94 9.53
N ASP A 577 18.38 22.80 10.21
CA ASP A 577 18.99 22.79 11.52
C ASP A 577 19.65 21.44 11.83
N ILE A 578 20.65 21.45 12.70
CA ILE A 578 21.27 20.26 13.29
C ILE A 578 20.71 20.14 14.71
N ILE A 579 19.85 19.15 14.90
CA ILE A 579 19.05 18.99 16.13
C ILE A 579 19.55 17.86 17.01
N GLN A 580 19.39 18.00 18.33
CA GLN A 580 19.56 16.88 19.25
C GLN A 580 18.49 15.81 18.96
N PRO A 581 18.86 14.52 18.86
CA PRO A 581 17.89 13.46 18.55
C PRO A 581 16.68 13.43 19.48
N SER A 582 16.88 13.67 20.78
CA SER A 582 15.80 13.75 21.79
C SER A 582 14.76 14.83 21.52
N SER A 583 15.09 15.88 20.76
CA SER A 583 14.17 16.98 20.41
C SER A 583 13.37 16.72 19.13
N THR A 584 13.59 15.61 18.44
CA THR A 584 13.01 15.33 17.11
C THR A 584 11.48 15.41 17.10
N ARG A 585 10.80 14.82 18.10
CA ARG A 585 9.34 14.87 18.22
C ARG A 585 8.82 16.30 18.27
N LEU A 586 9.35 17.11 19.17
CA LEU A 586 8.97 18.52 19.34
C LEU A 586 9.12 19.32 18.04
N ARG A 587 10.24 19.12 17.34
CA ARG A 587 10.51 19.83 16.07
C ARG A 587 9.50 19.44 15.01
N ILE A 588 9.25 18.14 14.81
CA ILE A 588 8.29 17.67 13.82
C ILE A 588 6.88 18.20 14.13
N CYS A 589 6.42 18.13 15.39
CA CYS A 589 5.08 18.63 15.75
C CYS A 589 4.92 20.11 15.44
N ARG A 590 5.91 20.95 15.82
CA ARG A 590 5.88 22.40 15.54
C ARG A 590 5.87 22.70 14.04
N ASP A 591 6.66 22.00 13.26
CA ASP A 591 6.69 22.22 11.81
C ASP A 591 5.41 21.79 11.14
N LEU A 592 4.78 20.69 11.58
CA LEU A 592 3.48 20.27 11.08
C LEU A 592 2.40 21.32 11.35
N ASP A 593 2.48 22.03 12.49
CA ASP A 593 1.56 23.12 12.81
C ASP A 593 1.81 24.35 11.90
N VAL A 594 3.08 24.71 11.69
CA VAL A 594 3.47 25.81 10.80
C VAL A 594 3.06 25.50 9.35
N LEU A 595 3.29 24.27 8.91
CA LEU A 595 3.00 23.82 7.56
C LEU A 595 1.52 23.45 7.33
N ALA A 596 0.67 23.48 8.35
CA ALA A 596 -0.75 23.15 8.22
C ALA A 596 -1.48 24.01 7.18
N SER A 597 -1.01 25.26 6.97
CA SER A 597 -1.56 26.17 5.97
C SER A 597 -0.84 26.12 4.61
N LYS A 598 0.08 25.18 4.42
CA LYS A 598 0.84 25.05 3.16
C LYS A 598 -0.10 24.94 1.96
N LYS A 599 0.11 25.82 0.98
CA LYS A 599 -0.56 25.78 -0.32
C LYS A 599 0.50 25.72 -1.41
N GLN A 600 0.68 24.55 -1.96
CA GLN A 600 1.58 24.32 -3.08
C GLN A 600 0.81 23.65 -4.22
N SER A 601 0.98 24.13 -5.43
CA SER A 601 0.44 23.50 -6.62
C SER A 601 1.56 23.13 -7.58
N SER A 602 1.39 22.04 -8.28
CA SER A 602 2.23 21.68 -9.43
C SER A 602 1.66 22.30 -10.72
N PRO A 603 2.50 22.54 -11.77
CA PRO A 603 1.99 22.96 -13.06
C PRO A 603 0.88 22.04 -13.56
N TRP A 604 -0.15 22.63 -14.18
CA TRP A 604 -1.24 21.85 -14.74
C TRP A 604 -0.72 20.83 -15.77
N LYS A 605 -1.26 19.62 -15.72
CA LYS A 605 -0.99 18.55 -16.68
C LYS A 605 -2.25 17.68 -16.83
N LYS A 606 -2.45 17.14 -18.03
CA LYS A 606 -3.57 16.23 -18.30
C LYS A 606 -3.55 15.03 -17.37
N HIS A 607 -2.38 14.45 -17.15
CA HIS A 607 -2.09 13.40 -16.15
C HIS A 607 -0.58 13.36 -15.92
N ALA A 608 -0.16 12.75 -14.81
CA ALA A 608 1.25 12.51 -14.54
C ALA A 608 1.80 11.43 -15.49
N ASN A 609 3.03 11.63 -15.99
CA ASN A 609 3.77 10.63 -16.77
C ASN A 609 4.92 10.09 -15.92
N ILE A 610 4.58 9.32 -14.89
CA ILE A 610 5.54 8.68 -14.01
C ILE A 610 6.29 7.58 -14.78
N PRO A 611 7.60 7.38 -14.56
CA PRO A 611 8.34 6.27 -15.16
C PRO A 611 7.72 4.91 -14.75
N LEU A 612 7.18 4.15 -15.70
CA LEU A 612 6.48 2.88 -15.46
C LEU A 612 7.43 1.68 -15.50
#